data_b989e9007ba30f09e700b86bf2a16c26
#
_entry.id   b989e9007ba30f09e700b86bf2a16c26
#
_cell.length_a   1.000
_cell.length_b   1.000
_cell.length_c   1.000
_cell.angle_alpha   90.00
_cell.angle_beta   90.00
_cell.angle_gamma   90.00
#
_symmetry.space_group_name_H-M   'P 1'
#
loop_
_entity.id
_entity.type
_entity.pdbx_description
1 polymer ?
#
loop_
_entity_poly.entity_id
_entity_poly.type
_entity_poly.pdbx_seq_one_letter_code
_entity_poly.pdbx_strand_id
1 'polypeptide(L)'
;MSQQDYVDAVAATGEAAANISTAQASIEQARINLVYTRVTSPITGSIGHSSVTPGALVTALQSTALATVPQLDPIYVDVTQPATTLLRLRQELADGKLQTSGPNQAKVELILEDGSQYKTAGTLQFSEVTVDQGTGTVLLRALFPNPDHTLLPGLFVRERLQEGVNDQGLLVPQQGVSHNTHGDATVLVVDKDRKAALKIVQTSRAVGDKWIVTGGLAAGDKVIVDGLQKVRPGGLVQATEVSGDAAPDPAI
;
A
#
# COMPACT_ATOMS: atom_id res chain seq x y z
N MET A 1 -55.85 57.81 22.95
CA MET A 1 -55.12 57.18 21.87
C MET A 1 -56.15 56.50 21.00
N SER A 2 -56.30 56.91 19.76
CA SER A 2 -57.29 56.29 18.87
C SER A 2 -56.80 54.89 18.45
N GLN A 3 -57.68 53.99 18.06
CA GLN A 3 -57.31 52.65 17.58
C GLN A 3 -56.40 52.75 16.35
N GLN A 4 -56.60 53.78 15.56
CA GLN A 4 -55.78 54.12 14.41
C GLN A 4 -54.33 54.43 14.82
N ASP A 5 -54.11 55.31 15.80
CA ASP A 5 -52.76 55.67 16.28
C ASP A 5 -51.99 54.44 16.79
N TYR A 6 -52.67 53.50 17.40
CA TYR A 6 -52.06 52.24 17.85
C TYR A 6 -51.60 51.35 16.68
N VAL A 7 -52.48 51.17 15.67
CA VAL A 7 -52.15 50.38 14.47
C VAL A 7 -50.97 50.99 13.71
N ASP A 8 -50.99 52.31 13.54
CA ASP A 8 -49.92 53.04 12.86
C ASP A 8 -48.58 52.94 13.63
N ALA A 9 -48.59 52.99 14.96
CA ALA A 9 -47.42 52.81 15.79
C ALA A 9 -46.87 51.35 15.69
N VAL A 10 -47.75 50.35 15.67
CA VAL A 10 -47.33 48.94 15.47
C VAL A 10 -46.74 48.73 14.08
N ALA A 11 -47.33 49.32 13.04
CA ALA A 11 -46.81 49.24 11.69
C ALA A 11 -45.41 49.92 11.58
N ALA A 12 -45.25 51.10 12.16
CA ALA A 12 -43.97 51.79 12.19
C ALA A 12 -42.85 51.02 12.92
N THR A 13 -43.20 50.34 14.04
CA THR A 13 -42.22 49.49 14.76
C THR A 13 -41.86 48.27 13.94
N GLY A 14 -42.84 47.65 13.22
CA GLY A 14 -42.57 46.56 12.31
C GLY A 14 -41.66 46.95 11.14
N GLU A 15 -41.89 48.14 10.57
CA GLU A 15 -41.05 48.69 9.50
C GLU A 15 -39.63 48.97 9.99
N ALA A 16 -39.48 49.59 11.18
CA ALA A 16 -38.19 49.87 11.78
C ALA A 16 -37.40 48.56 12.07
N ALA A 17 -38.10 47.51 12.57
CA ALA A 17 -37.50 46.21 12.81
C ALA A 17 -37.00 45.54 11.50
N ALA A 18 -37.81 45.64 10.44
CA ALA A 18 -37.43 45.13 9.12
C ALA A 18 -36.21 45.85 8.52
N ASN A 19 -36.16 47.18 8.69
CA ASN A 19 -35.04 48.02 8.26
C ASN A 19 -33.74 47.66 9.02
N ILE A 20 -33.82 47.42 10.33
CA ILE A 20 -32.70 46.96 11.16
C ILE A 20 -32.19 45.59 10.63
N SER A 21 -33.10 44.67 10.38
CA SER A 21 -32.77 43.32 9.86
C SER A 21 -32.06 43.40 8.51
N THR A 22 -32.55 44.28 7.61
CA THR A 22 -31.93 44.53 6.29
C THR A 22 -30.54 45.13 6.41
N ALA A 23 -30.38 46.08 7.32
CA ALA A 23 -29.05 46.70 7.59
C ALA A 23 -28.07 45.67 8.18
N GLN A 24 -28.52 44.79 9.07
CA GLN A 24 -27.70 43.72 9.64
C GLN A 24 -27.27 42.72 8.54
N ALA A 25 -28.17 42.32 7.63
CA ALA A 25 -27.84 41.45 6.50
C ALA A 25 -26.79 42.11 5.59
N SER A 26 -26.91 43.39 5.34
CA SER A 26 -25.92 44.15 4.54
C SER A 26 -24.54 44.21 5.20
N ILE A 27 -24.48 44.36 6.52
CA ILE A 27 -23.23 44.32 7.30
C ILE A 27 -22.60 42.92 7.20
N GLU A 28 -23.39 41.86 7.35
CA GLU A 28 -22.89 40.49 7.26
C GLU A 28 -22.35 40.17 5.86
N GLN A 29 -23.06 40.60 4.82
CA GLN A 29 -22.57 40.47 3.45
C GLN A 29 -21.22 41.19 3.24
N ALA A 30 -21.06 42.42 3.80
CA ALA A 30 -19.80 43.15 3.73
C ALA A 30 -18.66 42.43 4.49
N ARG A 31 -18.97 41.81 5.63
CA ARG A 31 -18.03 41.01 6.42
C ARG A 31 -17.57 39.78 5.64
N ILE A 32 -18.49 39.04 5.00
CA ILE A 32 -18.17 37.90 4.17
C ILE A 32 -17.23 38.31 3.03
N ASN A 33 -17.55 39.41 2.35
CA ASN A 33 -16.71 39.92 1.28
C ASN A 33 -15.30 40.31 1.79
N LEU A 34 -15.19 40.85 2.99
CA LEU A 34 -13.90 41.18 3.62
C LEU A 34 -13.11 39.88 3.94
N VAL A 35 -13.76 38.83 4.40
CA VAL A 35 -13.11 37.53 4.64
C VAL A 35 -12.53 36.99 3.35
N TYR A 36 -13.24 37.09 2.23
CA TYR A 36 -12.76 36.61 0.92
C TYR A 36 -11.56 37.39 0.37
N THR A 37 -11.23 38.57 0.91
CA THR A 37 -9.98 39.27 0.55
C THR A 37 -8.72 38.56 1.08
N ARG A 38 -8.88 37.64 2.03
CA ARG A 38 -7.81 36.80 2.57
C ARG A 38 -7.99 35.39 2.05
N VAL A 39 -7.17 35.01 1.11
CA VAL A 39 -7.17 33.63 0.58
C VAL A 39 -6.27 32.78 1.46
N THR A 40 -6.90 31.83 2.16
CA THR A 40 -6.20 30.89 3.07
C THR A 40 -6.35 29.47 2.57
N SER A 41 -5.37 28.62 2.89
CA SER A 41 -5.48 27.19 2.61
C SER A 41 -6.54 26.54 3.50
N PRO A 42 -7.45 25.72 2.96
CA PRO A 42 -8.42 24.95 3.75
C PRO A 42 -7.80 23.75 4.47
N ILE A 43 -6.58 23.37 4.09
CA ILE A 43 -5.86 22.22 4.65
C ILE A 43 -4.49 22.64 5.16
N THR A 44 -3.97 21.89 6.13
CA THR A 44 -2.57 22.00 6.55
C THR A 44 -1.67 21.30 5.55
N GLY A 45 -0.62 21.97 5.09
CA GLY A 45 0.31 21.42 4.10
C GLY A 45 1.42 22.39 3.75
N SER A 46 2.27 22.01 2.82
CA SER A 46 3.35 22.84 2.30
C SER A 46 2.89 23.57 1.05
N ILE A 47 2.97 24.91 1.06
CA ILE A 47 2.59 25.69 -0.11
C ILE A 47 3.65 25.58 -1.19
N GLY A 48 3.23 25.21 -2.40
CA GLY A 48 4.08 25.19 -3.60
C GLY A 48 4.36 26.60 -4.15
N HIS A 49 4.90 26.64 -5.36
CA HIS A 49 5.12 27.91 -6.04
C HIS A 49 3.80 28.62 -6.36
N SER A 50 3.83 29.95 -6.31
CA SER A 50 2.69 30.75 -6.75
C SER A 50 2.59 30.72 -8.28
N SER A 51 1.38 30.48 -8.78
CA SER A 51 1.08 30.54 -10.21
C SER A 51 0.78 31.96 -10.70
N VAL A 52 0.70 32.92 -9.77
CA VAL A 52 0.42 34.34 -10.06
C VAL A 52 1.49 35.22 -9.43
N THR A 53 1.80 36.33 -10.09
CA THR A 53 2.77 37.32 -9.58
C THR A 53 2.08 38.37 -8.73
N PRO A 54 2.78 39.00 -7.78
CA PRO A 54 2.24 40.14 -7.04
C PRO A 54 1.78 41.24 -7.99
N GLY A 55 0.60 41.78 -7.76
CA GLY A 55 -0.04 42.79 -8.63
C GLY A 55 -0.89 42.23 -9.78
N ALA A 56 -0.90 40.92 -9.99
CA ALA A 56 -1.80 40.30 -10.96
C ALA A 56 -3.26 40.40 -10.48
N LEU A 57 -4.16 40.67 -11.42
CA LEU A 57 -5.60 40.63 -11.16
C LEU A 57 -6.06 39.18 -11.05
N VAL A 58 -6.69 38.84 -9.95
CA VAL A 58 -7.33 37.53 -9.72
C VAL A 58 -8.84 37.70 -9.61
N THR A 59 -9.58 36.70 -10.09
CA THR A 59 -11.04 36.71 -10.07
C THR A 59 -11.57 35.47 -9.38
N ALA A 60 -12.76 35.58 -8.79
CA ALA A 60 -13.44 34.43 -8.23
C ALA A 60 -13.69 33.39 -9.34
N LEU A 61 -13.54 32.10 -9.00
CA LEU A 61 -13.76 30.97 -9.89
C LEU A 61 -12.86 30.93 -11.15
N GLN A 62 -11.72 31.60 -11.13
CA GLN A 62 -10.75 31.46 -12.22
C GLN A 62 -10.26 30.00 -12.34
N SER A 63 -9.97 29.56 -13.55
CA SER A 63 -9.50 28.19 -13.83
C SER A 63 -8.09 27.89 -13.32
N THR A 64 -7.26 28.93 -13.19
CA THR A 64 -5.87 28.78 -12.72
C THR A 64 -5.82 28.94 -11.20
N ALA A 65 -5.33 27.90 -10.53
CA ALA A 65 -5.10 27.94 -9.08
C ALA A 65 -4.02 28.98 -8.74
N LEU A 66 -4.16 29.66 -7.62
CA LEU A 66 -3.15 30.63 -7.14
C LEU A 66 -1.86 29.95 -6.68
N ALA A 67 -2.01 28.83 -5.96
CA ALA A 67 -0.95 27.95 -5.53
C ALA A 67 -1.56 26.56 -5.21
N THR A 68 -0.73 25.54 -5.20
CA THR A 68 -1.12 24.20 -4.76
C THR A 68 -0.55 23.92 -3.38
N VAL A 69 -1.39 23.44 -2.47
CA VAL A 69 -0.98 23.06 -1.11
C VAL A 69 -1.23 21.56 -0.93
N PRO A 70 -0.25 20.69 -1.20
CA PRO A 70 -0.39 19.27 -0.90
C PRO A 70 -0.28 19.03 0.61
N GLN A 71 -1.07 18.08 1.11
CA GLN A 71 -0.87 17.49 2.42
C GLN A 71 0.29 16.50 2.31
N LEU A 72 1.34 16.70 3.10
CA LEU A 72 2.54 15.84 3.06
C LEU A 72 2.55 14.81 4.19
N ASP A 73 1.81 15.01 5.27
CA ASP A 73 1.69 14.08 6.39
C ASP A 73 0.22 13.93 6.81
N PRO A 74 -0.32 12.71 6.76
CA PRO A 74 0.22 11.53 6.12
C PRO A 74 0.24 11.65 4.58
N ILE A 75 1.09 10.85 3.93
CA ILE A 75 1.19 10.78 2.45
C ILE A 75 0.61 9.46 1.93
N TYR A 76 -0.02 9.52 0.77
CA TYR A 76 -0.53 8.34 0.07
C TYR A 76 0.48 7.83 -0.94
N VAL A 77 0.62 6.51 -0.98
CA VAL A 77 1.38 5.80 -2.02
C VAL A 77 0.40 4.91 -2.77
N ASP A 78 0.33 5.11 -4.07
CA ASP A 78 -0.58 4.37 -4.94
C ASP A 78 0.22 3.31 -5.72
N VAL A 79 -0.21 2.06 -5.63
CA VAL A 79 0.42 0.93 -6.31
C VAL A 79 -0.59 0.21 -7.19
N THR A 80 -0.26 0.05 -8.45
CA THR A 80 -1.08 -0.70 -9.40
C THR A 80 -0.70 -2.17 -9.38
N GLN A 81 -1.68 -3.05 -9.16
CA GLN A 81 -1.49 -4.49 -9.10
C GLN A 81 -2.54 -5.23 -9.94
N PRO A 82 -2.23 -6.42 -10.51
CA PRO A 82 -3.25 -7.27 -11.13
C PRO A 82 -4.35 -7.65 -10.13
N ALA A 83 -5.61 -7.72 -10.59
CA ALA A 83 -6.74 -8.08 -9.73
C ALA A 83 -6.58 -9.48 -9.08
N THR A 84 -5.89 -10.41 -9.76
CA THR A 84 -5.56 -11.74 -9.21
C THR A 84 -4.65 -11.64 -7.99
N THR A 85 -3.70 -10.70 -7.99
CA THR A 85 -2.81 -10.45 -6.84
C THR A 85 -3.61 -9.95 -5.64
N LEU A 86 -4.58 -9.05 -5.85
CA LEU A 86 -5.45 -8.57 -4.79
C LEU A 86 -6.24 -9.71 -4.14
N LEU A 87 -6.82 -10.61 -4.95
CA LEU A 87 -7.58 -11.76 -4.42
C LEU A 87 -6.69 -12.65 -3.55
N ARG A 88 -5.46 -12.93 -4.01
CA ARG A 88 -4.48 -13.68 -3.24
C ARG A 88 -4.11 -12.97 -1.92
N LEU A 89 -3.81 -11.67 -1.97
CA LEU A 89 -3.47 -10.89 -0.78
C LEU A 89 -4.61 -10.85 0.25
N ARG A 90 -5.86 -10.73 -0.20
CA ARG A 90 -7.03 -10.81 0.69
C ARG A 90 -7.17 -12.18 1.34
N GLN A 91 -6.92 -13.26 0.59
CA GLN A 91 -6.92 -14.60 1.14
C GLN A 91 -5.80 -14.79 2.16
N GLU A 92 -4.58 -14.36 1.85
CA GLU A 92 -3.43 -14.44 2.74
C GLU A 92 -3.64 -13.61 4.03
N LEU A 93 -4.33 -12.46 3.91
CA LEU A 93 -4.73 -11.65 5.06
C LEU A 93 -5.76 -12.37 5.93
N ALA A 94 -6.78 -12.98 5.32
CA ALA A 94 -7.79 -13.76 6.01
C ALA A 94 -7.20 -15.00 6.70
N ASP A 95 -6.21 -15.65 6.08
CA ASP A 95 -5.48 -16.80 6.62
C ASP A 95 -4.46 -16.39 7.72
N GLY A 96 -4.30 -15.09 8.01
CA GLY A 96 -3.34 -14.61 9.01
C GLY A 96 -1.86 -14.71 8.58
N LYS A 97 -1.60 -14.88 7.27
CA LYS A 97 -0.25 -15.00 6.72
C LYS A 97 0.43 -13.65 6.49
N LEU A 98 -0.31 -12.54 6.59
CA LEU A 98 0.22 -11.18 6.48
C LEU A 98 0.27 -10.53 7.85
N GLN A 99 1.27 -9.67 8.08
CA GLN A 99 1.27 -8.82 9.26
C GLN A 99 0.17 -7.76 9.12
N THR A 100 -0.79 -7.78 10.04
CA THR A 100 -1.92 -6.87 10.03
C THR A 100 -1.63 -5.61 10.83
N SER A 101 -2.07 -4.45 10.32
CA SER A 101 -2.08 -3.18 11.07
C SER A 101 -3.49 -2.83 11.55
N GLY A 102 -4.50 -3.64 11.19
CA GLY A 102 -5.92 -3.47 11.53
C GLY A 102 -6.82 -4.30 10.63
N PRO A 103 -8.14 -4.22 10.79
CA PRO A 103 -9.10 -4.91 9.93
C PRO A 103 -8.92 -4.50 8.46
N ASN A 104 -8.74 -5.47 7.57
CA ASN A 104 -8.49 -5.25 6.14
C ASN A 104 -7.28 -4.35 5.83
N GLN A 105 -6.25 -4.41 6.67
CA GLN A 105 -5.03 -3.61 6.53
C GLN A 105 -3.80 -4.49 6.66
N ALA A 106 -2.82 -4.29 5.79
CA ALA A 106 -1.54 -4.97 5.86
C ALA A 106 -0.42 -3.96 6.11
N LYS A 107 0.59 -4.37 6.87
CA LYS A 107 1.78 -3.57 7.10
C LYS A 107 2.67 -3.61 5.87
N VAL A 108 3.12 -2.44 5.43
CA VAL A 108 3.99 -2.29 4.26
C VAL A 108 5.21 -1.43 4.58
N GLU A 109 6.30 -1.74 3.91
CA GLU A 109 7.55 -0.98 3.95
C GLU A 109 7.79 -0.33 2.59
N LEU A 110 8.48 0.81 2.59
CA LEU A 110 8.86 1.52 1.40
C LEU A 110 10.36 1.43 1.18
N ILE A 111 10.72 1.18 -0.08
CA ILE A 111 12.09 1.30 -0.58
C ILE A 111 12.10 2.51 -1.51
N LEU A 112 12.94 3.48 -1.21
CA LEU A 112 13.12 4.69 -2.00
C LEU A 112 13.89 4.38 -3.30
N GLU A 113 13.93 5.34 -4.20
CA GLU A 113 14.60 5.19 -5.50
C GLU A 113 16.11 4.95 -5.36
N ASP A 114 16.73 5.50 -4.32
CA ASP A 114 18.15 5.30 -3.97
C ASP A 114 18.44 3.92 -3.37
N GLY A 115 17.44 3.07 -3.20
CA GLY A 115 17.54 1.75 -2.57
C GLY A 115 17.49 1.76 -1.04
N SER A 116 17.41 2.93 -0.41
CA SER A 116 17.27 3.02 1.04
C SER A 116 15.85 2.64 1.48
N GLN A 117 15.76 2.04 2.67
CA GLN A 117 14.47 1.71 3.26
C GLN A 117 13.93 2.92 4.04
N TYR A 118 12.65 3.26 3.82
CA TYR A 118 11.98 4.28 4.59
C TYR A 118 11.76 3.81 6.04
N LYS A 119 12.08 4.65 7.01
CA LYS A 119 12.12 4.28 8.44
C LYS A 119 10.78 3.88 9.02
N THR A 120 9.70 4.47 8.53
CA THR A 120 8.36 4.27 9.09
C THR A 120 7.54 3.37 8.19
N ALA A 121 7.02 2.29 8.74
CA ALA A 121 6.12 1.41 8.00
C ALA A 121 4.77 2.07 7.77
N GLY A 122 4.18 1.79 6.62
CA GLY A 122 2.85 2.23 6.25
C GLY A 122 1.81 1.15 6.40
N THR A 123 0.59 1.51 6.06
CA THR A 123 -0.58 0.65 6.12
C THR A 123 -1.24 0.58 4.75
N LEU A 124 -1.23 -0.59 4.13
CA LEU A 124 -1.94 -0.86 2.88
C LEU A 124 -3.41 -1.10 3.18
N GLN A 125 -4.28 -0.37 2.50
CA GLN A 125 -5.73 -0.44 2.66
C GLN A 125 -6.36 -1.22 1.50
N PHE A 126 -7.21 -2.20 1.83
CA PHE A 126 -7.93 -3.03 0.85
C PHE A 126 -9.40 -2.63 0.68
N SER A 127 -9.80 -1.46 1.20
CA SER A 127 -11.21 -1.06 1.32
C SER A 127 -11.78 -0.45 0.03
N GLU A 128 -10.98 0.27 -0.73
CA GLU A 128 -11.44 0.95 -1.94
C GLU A 128 -10.74 0.38 -3.17
N VAL A 129 -11.36 -0.61 -3.77
CA VAL A 129 -10.75 -1.29 -4.91
C VAL A 129 -11.72 -1.29 -6.09
N THR A 130 -11.41 -0.46 -7.08
CA THR A 130 -12.05 -0.50 -8.38
C THR A 130 -11.10 -1.15 -9.37
N VAL A 131 -11.61 -2.12 -10.14
CA VAL A 131 -10.85 -2.77 -11.20
C VAL A 131 -10.96 -1.94 -12.48
N ASP A 132 -9.84 -1.54 -13.05
CA ASP A 132 -9.81 -0.99 -14.40
C ASP A 132 -10.11 -2.11 -15.40
N GLN A 133 -11.21 -1.96 -16.15
CA GLN A 133 -11.70 -2.99 -17.06
C GLN A 133 -10.81 -3.17 -18.29
N GLY A 134 -10.02 -2.16 -18.66
CA GLY A 134 -9.14 -2.21 -19.83
C GLY A 134 -7.85 -2.99 -19.56
N THR A 135 -7.33 -2.88 -18.35
CA THR A 135 -6.03 -3.46 -17.97
C THR A 135 -6.16 -4.65 -17.00
N GLY A 136 -7.33 -4.84 -16.38
CA GLY A 136 -7.54 -5.85 -15.34
C GLY A 136 -6.75 -5.58 -14.05
N THR A 137 -6.30 -4.33 -13.86
CA THR A 137 -5.52 -3.93 -12.70
C THR A 137 -6.37 -3.19 -11.66
N VAL A 138 -5.88 -3.18 -10.44
CA VAL A 138 -6.46 -2.45 -9.31
C VAL A 138 -5.44 -1.47 -8.77
N LEU A 139 -5.92 -0.31 -8.34
CA LEU A 139 -5.12 0.65 -7.60
C LEU A 139 -5.26 0.34 -6.11
N LEU A 140 -4.16 0.00 -5.48
CA LEU A 140 -4.06 -0.17 -4.04
C LEU A 140 -3.44 1.08 -3.44
N ARG A 141 -3.99 1.55 -2.32
CA ARG A 141 -3.51 2.75 -1.65
C ARG A 141 -2.94 2.40 -0.28
N ALA A 142 -1.72 2.83 -0.04
CA ALA A 142 -1.08 2.74 1.25
C ALA A 142 -0.91 4.12 1.86
N LEU A 143 -1.07 4.19 3.18
CA LEU A 143 -0.91 5.40 3.99
C LEU A 143 0.40 5.32 4.75
N PHE A 144 1.25 6.35 4.58
CA PHE A 144 2.53 6.45 5.29
C PHE A 144 2.59 7.72 6.13
N PRO A 145 2.97 7.61 7.42
CA PRO A 145 3.35 8.78 8.20
C PRO A 145 4.61 9.42 7.60
N ASN A 146 4.62 10.73 7.47
CA ASN A 146 5.72 11.48 6.83
C ASN A 146 6.05 12.77 7.60
N PRO A 147 6.35 12.68 8.91
CA PRO A 147 6.57 13.85 9.73
C PRO A 147 7.79 14.68 9.29
N ASP A 148 8.83 14.03 8.76
CA ASP A 148 10.05 14.68 8.29
C ASP A 148 9.92 15.23 6.85
N HIS A 149 8.76 15.05 6.21
CA HIS A 149 8.49 15.46 4.82
C HIS A 149 9.53 14.92 3.81
N THR A 150 10.11 13.76 4.10
CA THR A 150 11.09 13.09 3.22
C THR A 150 10.45 12.56 1.94
N LEU A 151 9.20 12.08 2.07
CA LEU A 151 8.42 11.63 0.93
C LEU A 151 7.74 12.84 0.29
N LEU A 152 7.94 12.99 -1.02
CA LEU A 152 7.34 14.07 -1.80
C LEU A 152 6.38 13.51 -2.86
N PRO A 153 5.29 14.22 -3.17
CA PRO A 153 4.41 13.82 -4.27
C PRO A 153 5.18 13.73 -5.58
N GLY A 154 4.99 12.62 -6.31
CA GLY A 154 5.66 12.35 -7.58
C GLY A 154 6.96 11.55 -7.48
N LEU A 155 7.41 11.19 -6.27
CA LEU A 155 8.52 10.26 -6.11
C LEU A 155 8.11 8.84 -6.51
N PHE A 156 9.01 8.15 -7.22
CA PHE A 156 8.89 6.72 -7.45
C PHE A 156 9.41 5.94 -6.26
N VAL A 157 8.60 5.00 -5.79
CA VAL A 157 8.92 4.17 -4.63
C VAL A 157 8.52 2.72 -4.93
N ARG A 158 9.11 1.78 -4.19
CA ARG A 158 8.73 0.37 -4.24
C ARG A 158 8.14 -0.03 -2.91
N GLU A 159 6.97 -0.63 -2.94
CA GLU A 159 6.39 -1.22 -1.75
C GLU A 159 6.86 -2.66 -1.56
N ARG A 160 7.20 -2.98 -0.32
CA ARG A 160 7.45 -4.34 0.14
C ARG A 160 6.39 -4.70 1.16
N LEU A 161 5.55 -5.65 0.80
CA LEU A 161 4.57 -6.20 1.74
C LEU A 161 5.28 -7.14 2.70
N GLN A 162 5.10 -6.93 3.99
CA GLN A 162 5.66 -7.80 5.01
C GLN A 162 4.75 -9.02 5.18
N GLU A 163 5.15 -10.14 4.61
CA GLU A 163 4.47 -11.41 4.82
C GLU A 163 4.79 -11.96 6.22
N GLY A 164 3.88 -12.75 6.78
CA GLY A 164 4.13 -13.43 8.05
C GLY A 164 5.26 -14.45 7.95
N VAL A 165 5.86 -14.76 9.08
CA VAL A 165 6.88 -15.81 9.16
C VAL A 165 6.19 -17.17 8.96
N ASN A 166 6.62 -17.92 7.97
CA ASN A 166 6.20 -19.30 7.79
C ASN A 166 7.24 -20.25 8.41
N ASP A 167 7.05 -20.56 9.69
CA ASP A 167 7.97 -21.43 10.45
C ASP A 167 8.00 -22.90 9.94
N GLN A 168 7.06 -23.27 9.07
CA GLN A 168 6.96 -24.64 8.51
C GLN A 168 7.46 -24.73 7.06
N GLY A 169 7.87 -23.61 6.48
CA GLY A 169 8.38 -23.57 5.10
C GLY A 169 9.77 -24.21 5.00
N LEU A 170 9.90 -25.28 4.22
CA LEU A 170 11.19 -25.87 3.91
C LEU A 170 11.80 -25.16 2.70
N LEU A 171 13.04 -24.69 2.84
CA LEU A 171 13.79 -24.07 1.75
C LEU A 171 14.65 -25.11 1.04
N VAL A 172 14.44 -25.29 -0.26
CA VAL A 172 15.22 -26.22 -1.11
C VAL A 172 15.91 -25.42 -2.21
N PRO A 173 17.24 -25.56 -2.39
CA PRO A 173 17.95 -24.92 -3.49
C PRO A 173 17.31 -25.23 -4.85
N GLN A 174 17.20 -24.22 -5.72
CA GLN A 174 16.53 -24.36 -7.02
C GLN A 174 17.16 -25.47 -7.87
N GLN A 175 18.46 -25.66 -7.80
CA GLN A 175 19.19 -26.70 -8.51
C GLN A 175 18.79 -28.13 -8.08
N GLY A 176 18.21 -28.31 -6.89
CA GLY A 176 17.72 -29.61 -6.40
C GLY A 176 16.28 -29.93 -6.84
N VAL A 177 15.58 -28.98 -7.45
CA VAL A 177 14.19 -29.15 -7.89
C VAL A 177 14.16 -29.35 -9.40
N SER A 178 13.54 -30.44 -9.83
CA SER A 178 13.31 -30.76 -11.25
C SER A 178 11.81 -30.82 -11.53
N HIS A 179 11.41 -30.74 -12.79
CA HIS A 179 10.01 -30.91 -13.16
C HIS A 179 9.86 -32.21 -13.96
N ASN A 180 8.81 -32.97 -13.64
CA ASN A 180 8.48 -34.19 -14.41
C ASN A 180 7.77 -33.81 -15.72
N THR A 181 7.47 -34.81 -16.55
CA THR A 181 6.77 -34.63 -17.84
C THR A 181 5.33 -34.13 -17.70
N HIS A 182 4.75 -34.16 -16.50
CA HIS A 182 3.42 -33.66 -16.19
C HIS A 182 3.48 -32.23 -15.67
N GLY A 183 4.68 -31.66 -15.46
CA GLY A 183 4.87 -30.31 -14.90
C GLY A 183 4.97 -30.26 -13.39
N ASP A 184 4.87 -31.39 -12.67
CA ASP A 184 4.98 -31.37 -11.20
C ASP A 184 6.43 -31.19 -10.79
N ALA A 185 6.64 -30.38 -9.75
CA ALA A 185 7.96 -30.22 -9.14
C ALA A 185 8.36 -31.50 -8.40
N THR A 186 9.57 -31.93 -8.61
CA THR A 186 10.12 -33.17 -8.01
C THR A 186 11.50 -32.92 -7.43
N VAL A 187 11.82 -33.66 -6.38
CA VAL A 187 13.16 -33.66 -5.75
C VAL A 187 13.62 -35.10 -5.56
N LEU A 188 14.93 -35.32 -5.62
CA LEU A 188 15.53 -36.57 -5.23
C LEU A 188 16.02 -36.47 -3.77
N VAL A 189 15.57 -37.36 -2.91
CA VAL A 189 15.99 -37.45 -1.51
C VAL A 189 16.76 -38.74 -1.26
N VAL A 190 17.69 -38.73 -0.34
CA VAL A 190 18.41 -39.92 0.10
C VAL A 190 17.57 -40.60 1.16
N ASP A 191 17.13 -41.84 0.89
CA ASP A 191 16.40 -42.67 1.85
C ASP A 191 17.36 -43.32 2.86
N LYS A 192 16.76 -43.93 3.90
CA LYS A 192 17.47 -44.65 4.98
C LYS A 192 18.40 -45.76 4.49
N ASP A 193 18.05 -46.36 3.34
CA ASP A 193 18.84 -47.40 2.67
C ASP A 193 19.93 -46.85 1.74
N ARG A 194 20.21 -45.56 1.79
CA ARG A 194 21.15 -44.81 0.90
C ARG A 194 20.74 -44.93 -0.58
N LYS A 195 19.46 -45.02 -0.84
CA LYS A 195 18.93 -44.99 -2.22
C LYS A 195 18.32 -43.65 -2.53
N ALA A 196 18.39 -43.24 -3.79
CA ALA A 196 17.71 -42.04 -4.25
C ALA A 196 16.22 -42.31 -4.44
N ALA A 197 15.37 -41.63 -3.68
CA ALA A 197 13.92 -41.67 -3.82
C ALA A 197 13.40 -40.39 -4.47
N LEU A 198 12.55 -40.52 -5.49
CA LEU A 198 11.88 -39.38 -6.11
C LEU A 198 10.67 -39.03 -5.28
N LYS A 199 10.57 -37.78 -4.85
CA LYS A 199 9.39 -37.23 -4.18
C LYS A 199 8.80 -36.09 -5.02
N ILE A 200 7.47 -36.10 -5.18
CA ILE A 200 6.73 -34.95 -5.73
C ILE A 200 6.57 -33.93 -4.62
N VAL A 201 6.90 -32.68 -4.91
CA VAL A 201 6.84 -31.58 -3.94
C VAL A 201 5.93 -30.47 -4.45
N GLN A 202 5.31 -29.78 -3.51
CA GLN A 202 4.56 -28.57 -3.81
C GLN A 202 5.46 -27.38 -3.52
N THR A 203 5.82 -26.64 -4.57
CA THR A 203 6.60 -25.42 -4.46
C THR A 203 5.67 -24.21 -4.51
N SER A 204 5.91 -23.20 -3.67
CA SER A 204 5.15 -21.95 -3.66
C SER A 204 5.89 -20.90 -4.49
N ARG A 205 6.89 -20.24 -3.92
CA ARG A 205 7.66 -19.18 -4.60
C ARG A 205 9.16 -19.38 -4.36
N ALA A 206 9.95 -18.74 -5.18
CA ALA A 206 11.39 -18.66 -4.97
C ALA A 206 11.74 -17.49 -4.02
N VAL A 207 12.67 -17.72 -3.11
CA VAL A 207 13.30 -16.71 -2.27
C VAL A 207 14.81 -16.82 -2.48
N GLY A 208 15.38 -15.81 -3.13
CA GLY A 208 16.76 -15.87 -3.57
C GLY A 208 16.99 -17.05 -4.53
N ASP A 209 17.91 -17.92 -4.17
CA ASP A 209 18.29 -19.14 -4.92
C ASP A 209 17.53 -20.40 -4.49
N LYS A 210 16.53 -20.27 -3.60
CA LYS A 210 15.81 -21.40 -2.98
C LYS A 210 14.32 -21.35 -3.28
N TRP A 211 13.69 -22.53 -3.42
CA TRP A 211 12.23 -22.67 -3.45
C TRP A 211 11.68 -22.90 -2.06
N ILE A 212 10.56 -22.26 -1.74
CA ILE A 212 9.75 -22.62 -0.57
C ILE A 212 8.90 -23.83 -0.95
N VAL A 213 9.12 -24.93 -0.24
CA VAL A 213 8.36 -26.16 -0.37
C VAL A 213 7.32 -26.20 0.75
N THR A 214 6.04 -26.30 0.37
CA THR A 214 4.90 -26.33 1.28
C THR A 214 4.34 -27.72 1.51
N GLY A 215 4.78 -28.72 0.73
CA GLY A 215 4.32 -30.08 0.87
C GLY A 215 5.22 -31.07 0.13
N GLY A 216 5.17 -32.34 0.53
CA GLY A 216 5.92 -33.44 -0.10
C GLY A 216 7.30 -33.72 0.49
N LEU A 217 7.83 -32.84 1.35
CA LEU A 217 9.06 -33.04 2.12
C LEU A 217 8.78 -32.98 3.62
N ALA A 218 9.61 -33.66 4.39
CA ALA A 218 9.66 -33.56 5.84
C ALA A 218 10.96 -32.91 6.30
N ALA A 219 10.91 -32.25 7.46
CA ALA A 219 12.11 -31.71 8.09
C ALA A 219 13.12 -32.86 8.36
N GLY A 220 14.36 -32.68 7.91
CA GLY A 220 15.40 -33.70 8.02
C GLY A 220 15.58 -34.56 6.77
N ASP A 221 14.73 -34.45 5.74
CA ASP A 221 14.97 -35.10 4.45
C ASP A 221 16.24 -34.55 3.79
N LYS A 222 17.11 -35.45 3.33
CA LYS A 222 18.37 -35.07 2.63
C LYS A 222 18.10 -34.94 1.14
N VAL A 223 18.00 -33.74 0.64
CA VAL A 223 17.75 -33.44 -0.77
C VAL A 223 19.07 -33.45 -1.54
N ILE A 224 19.09 -34.12 -2.68
CA ILE A 224 20.23 -34.18 -3.60
C ILE A 224 20.21 -32.86 -4.42
N VAL A 225 21.20 -32.03 -4.27
CA VAL A 225 21.30 -30.73 -4.96
C VAL A 225 22.31 -30.73 -6.10
N ASP A 226 23.25 -31.67 -6.08
CA ASP A 226 24.27 -31.82 -7.14
C ASP A 226 24.35 -33.26 -7.64
N GLY A 227 24.82 -33.44 -8.87
CA GLY A 227 24.95 -34.76 -9.48
C GLY A 227 23.64 -35.43 -9.93
N LEU A 228 22.53 -34.70 -10.04
CA LEU A 228 21.20 -35.20 -10.42
C LEU A 228 21.21 -36.03 -11.71
N GLN A 229 22.07 -35.67 -12.66
CA GLN A 229 22.20 -36.40 -13.94
C GLN A 229 22.84 -37.78 -13.79
N LYS A 230 23.57 -38.04 -12.71
CA LYS A 230 24.26 -39.31 -12.44
C LYS A 230 23.43 -40.25 -11.58
N VAL A 231 22.35 -39.75 -10.98
CA VAL A 231 21.52 -40.48 -10.03
C VAL A 231 20.21 -40.91 -10.70
N ARG A 232 19.84 -42.16 -10.57
CA ARG A 232 18.51 -42.64 -10.98
C ARG A 232 17.67 -43.00 -9.77
N PRO A 233 16.36 -42.79 -9.81
CA PRO A 233 15.47 -43.23 -8.72
C PRO A 233 15.67 -44.73 -8.43
N GLY A 234 15.82 -45.07 -7.15
CA GLY A 234 16.11 -46.44 -6.69
C GLY A 234 17.59 -46.84 -6.68
N GLY A 235 18.49 -46.01 -7.26
CA GLY A 235 19.93 -46.29 -7.28
C GLY A 235 20.59 -45.98 -5.93
N LEU A 236 21.63 -46.77 -5.58
CA LEU A 236 22.47 -46.51 -4.42
C LEU A 236 23.28 -45.24 -4.65
N VAL A 237 23.33 -44.37 -3.64
CA VAL A 237 24.06 -43.08 -3.68
C VAL A 237 25.02 -42.96 -2.50
N GLN A 238 26.19 -42.42 -2.77
CA GLN A 238 27.12 -42.00 -1.77
C GLN A 238 27.03 -40.46 -1.66
N ALA A 239 26.21 -40.01 -0.72
CA ALA A 239 25.96 -38.59 -0.53
C ALA A 239 27.01 -37.95 0.40
N THR A 240 27.55 -36.82 0.00
CA THR A 240 28.36 -35.93 0.82
C THR A 240 27.50 -34.74 1.20
N GLU A 241 27.44 -34.40 2.49
CA GLU A 241 26.69 -33.23 2.92
C GLU A 241 27.40 -31.95 2.43
N VAL A 242 26.71 -31.17 1.66
CA VAL A 242 27.11 -29.81 1.35
C VAL A 242 26.47 -28.92 2.41
N SER A 243 27.26 -28.30 3.27
CA SER A 243 26.76 -27.30 4.20
C SER A 243 26.16 -26.17 3.38
N GLY A 244 24.84 -26.18 3.26
CA GLY A 244 24.10 -25.06 2.73
C GLY A 244 24.34 -23.89 3.65
N ASP A 245 24.96 -22.88 3.11
CA ASP A 245 25.30 -21.63 3.79
C ASP A 245 24.09 -21.08 4.57
N ALA A 246 24.39 -20.40 5.68
CA ALA A 246 23.47 -19.88 6.65
C ALA A 246 22.22 -19.26 6.03
N ALA A 247 21.11 -19.29 6.79
CA ALA A 247 19.87 -18.60 6.47
C ALA A 247 20.15 -17.23 5.85
N PRO A 248 19.47 -16.85 4.76
CA PRO A 248 19.63 -15.52 4.22
C PRO A 248 19.33 -14.54 5.35
N ASP A 249 20.29 -13.65 5.60
CA ASP A 249 20.12 -12.48 6.47
C ASP A 249 18.74 -11.87 6.16
N PRO A 250 17.87 -11.61 7.14
CA PRO A 250 16.54 -11.04 6.91
C PRO A 250 16.60 -9.60 6.38
N ALA A 251 17.78 -9.13 5.98
CA ALA A 251 18.02 -7.81 5.42
C ALA A 251 18.42 -7.91 3.93
N ILE A 252 17.47 -8.21 3.04
CA ILE A 252 17.46 -7.75 1.64
C ILE A 252 16.01 -7.62 1.15
#